data_faa66084a8df902a9a4ede93a63f84b1
#
_entry.id   faa66084a8df902a9a4ede93a63f84b1
#
_cell.length_a   1.000
_cell.length_b   1.000
_cell.length_c   1.000
_cell.angle_alpha   90.00
_cell.angle_beta   90.00
_cell.angle_gamma   90.00
#
_symmetry.space_group_name_H-M   'P 1'
#
loop_
_entity.id
_entity.type
_entity.pdbx_description
1 polymer ?
#
loop_
_entity_poly.entity_id
_entity_poly.type
_entity_poly.pdbx_seq_one_letter_code
_entity_poly.pdbx_strand_id
1 'polypeptide(L)'
;MPAPLLWLGAGAVALLAGAKYSNDKTLEESVATEPGTSDKKVIPVNGAIVTCGIYEFFEHTGIWVDGNIIELKGNGLIRGISPNRFLHDRSGEVIYVACDANSNPLVAAGAVERAVSRLYSYSEYDVIKNNCHNFAWYCVSGENVSLTRFSELNQSIAERFNTAIHWHPVSL
;
A
#
# COMPACT_ATOMS: atom_id res chain seq x y z
N MET A 1 19.50 38.18 23.53
CA MET A 1 19.10 36.80 23.85
C MET A 1 18.35 36.19 22.66
N PRO A 2 18.93 35.26 21.93
CA PRO A 2 18.19 34.49 20.91
C PRO A 2 18.23 33.00 21.25
N ALA A 3 17.25 32.49 22.01
CA ALA A 3 17.23 31.06 22.34
C ALA A 3 15.91 30.30 22.14
N PRO A 4 14.87 30.77 21.43
CA PRO A 4 13.71 29.90 21.22
C PRO A 4 13.70 29.14 19.87
N LEU A 5 14.44 29.57 18.84
CA LEU A 5 14.38 28.95 17.51
C LEU A 5 15.14 27.61 17.39
N LEU A 6 16.17 27.42 18.16
CA LEU A 6 16.95 26.16 18.16
C LEU A 6 16.17 24.98 18.78
N TRP A 7 15.29 25.22 19.73
CA TRP A 7 14.47 24.19 20.36
C TRP A 7 13.36 23.67 19.47
N LEU A 8 12.78 24.54 18.61
CA LEU A 8 11.75 24.12 17.64
C LEU A 8 12.33 23.21 16.56
N GLY A 9 13.55 23.49 16.10
CA GLY A 9 14.24 22.64 15.12
C GLY A 9 14.59 21.26 15.66
N ALA A 10 15.12 21.17 16.90
CA ALA A 10 15.45 19.90 17.52
C ALA A 10 14.21 19.03 17.80
N GLY A 11 13.10 19.64 18.23
CA GLY A 11 11.84 18.95 18.43
C GLY A 11 11.25 18.37 17.15
N ALA A 12 11.28 19.12 16.06
CA ALA A 12 10.78 18.66 14.75
C ALA A 12 11.63 17.49 14.19
N VAL A 13 12.95 17.57 14.29
CA VAL A 13 13.85 16.48 13.87
C VAL A 13 13.64 15.22 14.71
N ALA A 14 13.46 15.35 16.01
CA ALA A 14 13.21 14.22 16.90
C ALA A 14 11.87 13.54 16.61
N LEU A 15 10.82 14.32 16.30
CA LEU A 15 9.51 13.80 15.92
C LEU A 15 9.56 13.06 14.58
N LEU A 16 10.27 13.60 13.59
CA LEU A 16 10.44 12.96 12.28
C LEU A 16 11.29 11.68 12.39
N ALA A 17 12.36 11.69 13.17
CA ALA A 17 13.20 10.52 13.42
C ALA A 17 12.42 9.43 14.20
N GLY A 18 11.64 9.82 15.20
CA GLY A 18 10.79 8.90 15.96
C GLY A 18 9.68 8.29 15.11
N ALA A 19 9.05 9.09 14.23
CA ALA A 19 8.03 8.61 13.32
C ALA A 19 8.61 7.63 12.29
N LYS A 20 9.81 7.91 11.75
CA LYS A 20 10.50 7.00 10.84
C LYS A 20 10.86 5.69 11.53
N TYR A 21 11.48 5.74 12.72
CA TYR A 21 11.85 4.56 13.48
C TYR A 21 10.64 3.66 13.82
N SER A 22 9.52 4.25 14.24
CA SER A 22 8.30 3.50 14.51
C SER A 22 7.72 2.85 13.24
N ASN A 23 7.78 3.56 12.11
CA ASN A 23 7.32 3.03 10.83
C ASN A 23 8.20 1.86 10.35
N ASP A 24 9.53 2.02 10.42
CA ASP A 24 10.49 1.00 10.02
C ASP A 24 10.32 -0.27 10.88
N LYS A 25 10.18 -0.11 12.21
CA LYS A 25 9.94 -1.23 13.12
C LYS A 25 8.62 -1.98 12.84
N THR A 26 7.53 -1.27 12.61
CA THR A 26 6.24 -1.89 12.29
C THR A 26 6.31 -2.63 10.95
N LEU A 27 7.03 -2.09 9.99
CA LEU A 27 7.26 -2.75 8.71
C LEU A 27 8.07 -4.04 8.87
N GLU A 28 9.18 -4.01 9.62
CA GLU A 28 10.01 -5.18 9.92
C GLU A 28 9.24 -6.32 10.61
N GLU A 29 8.29 -6.00 11.50
CA GLU A 29 7.47 -7.00 12.21
C GLU A 29 6.41 -7.66 11.32
N SER A 30 5.90 -6.95 10.31
CA SER A 30 4.78 -7.42 9.46
C SER A 30 5.22 -7.87 8.07
N VAL A 31 6.41 -7.49 7.59
CA VAL A 31 6.92 -7.76 6.26
C VAL A 31 8.22 -8.55 6.32
N ALA A 32 8.20 -9.78 5.80
CA ALA A 32 9.39 -10.64 5.74
C ALA A 32 10.22 -10.41 4.46
N THR A 33 9.58 -9.94 3.39
CA THR A 33 10.25 -9.59 2.13
C THR A 33 9.69 -8.24 1.65
N GLU A 34 10.53 -7.21 1.68
CA GLU A 34 10.13 -5.87 1.23
C GLU A 34 10.03 -5.78 -0.30
N PRO A 35 9.23 -4.83 -0.84
CA PRO A 35 9.26 -4.52 -2.26
C PRO A 35 10.68 -4.19 -2.74
N GLY A 36 11.13 -4.86 -3.81
CA GLY A 36 12.46 -4.65 -4.37
C GLY A 36 13.58 -5.52 -3.80
N THR A 37 13.32 -6.36 -2.78
CA THR A 37 14.33 -7.25 -2.19
C THR A 37 14.29 -8.68 -2.72
N SER A 38 13.28 -9.02 -3.54
CA SER A 38 13.10 -10.35 -4.14
C SER A 38 13.03 -10.25 -5.66
N ASP A 39 13.71 -11.17 -6.35
CA ASP A 39 13.62 -11.35 -7.80
C ASP A 39 12.58 -12.42 -8.19
N LYS A 40 11.96 -13.08 -7.23
CA LYS A 40 10.96 -14.12 -7.47
C LYS A 40 9.68 -13.52 -8.00
N LYS A 41 9.39 -13.76 -9.29
CA LYS A 41 8.17 -13.27 -9.93
C LYS A 41 6.97 -14.14 -9.58
N VAL A 42 5.83 -13.50 -9.34
CA VAL A 42 4.56 -14.15 -9.01
C VAL A 42 3.46 -13.63 -9.94
N ILE A 43 2.65 -14.54 -10.47
CA ILE A 43 1.46 -14.19 -11.24
C ILE A 43 0.36 -13.76 -10.24
N PRO A 44 -0.12 -12.52 -10.31
CA PRO A 44 -1.18 -12.08 -9.41
C PRO A 44 -2.51 -12.76 -9.76
N VAL A 45 -3.35 -12.94 -8.77
CA VAL A 45 -4.70 -13.48 -8.93
C VAL A 45 -5.75 -12.41 -8.59
N ASN A 46 -6.98 -12.57 -9.05
CA ASN A 46 -8.07 -11.63 -8.78
C ASN A 46 -8.28 -11.43 -7.28
N GLY A 47 -8.32 -10.18 -6.85
CA GLY A 47 -8.43 -9.79 -5.44
C GLY A 47 -7.09 -9.61 -4.71
N ALA A 48 -5.96 -9.91 -5.36
CA ALA A 48 -4.64 -9.69 -4.76
C ALA A 48 -4.32 -8.21 -4.59
N ILE A 49 -3.66 -7.89 -3.49
CA ILE A 49 -3.18 -6.53 -3.19
C ILE A 49 -1.88 -6.31 -3.95
N VAL A 50 -1.79 -5.21 -4.68
CA VAL A 50 -0.58 -4.82 -5.39
C VAL A 50 -0.10 -3.44 -4.97
N THR A 51 1.21 -3.20 -5.10
CA THR A 51 1.84 -1.92 -4.77
C THR A 51 2.93 -1.55 -5.78
N CYS A 52 3.21 -0.26 -5.90
CA CYS A 52 4.40 0.29 -6.55
C CYS A 52 4.91 1.51 -5.80
N GLY A 53 6.20 1.84 -5.95
CA GLY A 53 6.80 3.02 -5.34
C GLY A 53 6.35 4.33 -6.00
N ILE A 54 6.24 5.40 -5.20
CA ILE A 54 6.04 6.78 -5.65
C ILE A 54 7.17 7.64 -5.09
N TYR A 55 8.01 8.23 -5.97
CA TYR A 55 9.07 9.17 -5.61
C TYR A 55 9.99 8.70 -4.47
N GLU A 56 10.33 7.40 -4.45
CA GLU A 56 11.25 6.77 -3.49
C GLU A 56 10.79 6.79 -2.00
N PHE A 57 9.71 7.48 -1.66
CA PHE A 57 9.28 7.68 -0.27
C PHE A 57 7.86 7.21 0.04
N PHE A 58 7.05 6.94 -0.98
CA PHE A 58 5.65 6.56 -0.80
C PHE A 58 5.34 5.34 -1.65
N GLU A 59 4.37 4.56 -1.20
CA GLU A 59 3.82 3.43 -1.93
C GLU A 59 2.39 3.75 -2.39
N HIS A 60 2.06 3.25 -3.56
CA HIS A 60 0.70 3.29 -4.08
C HIS A 60 0.14 1.89 -4.18
N THR A 61 -1.07 1.70 -3.69
CA THR A 61 -1.71 0.39 -3.61
C THR A 61 -2.98 0.32 -4.45
N GLY A 62 -3.31 -0.89 -4.88
CA GLY A 62 -4.53 -1.22 -5.59
C GLY A 62 -4.87 -2.70 -5.47
N ILE A 63 -5.96 -3.09 -6.11
CA ILE A 63 -6.46 -4.47 -6.16
C ILE A 63 -6.39 -4.99 -7.59
N TRP A 64 -5.78 -6.15 -7.76
CA TRP A 64 -5.69 -6.83 -9.06
C TRP A 64 -7.03 -7.47 -9.44
N VAL A 65 -7.54 -7.14 -10.64
CA VAL A 65 -8.79 -7.71 -11.17
C VAL A 65 -8.66 -7.86 -12.68
N ASP A 66 -8.74 -9.08 -13.19
CA ASP A 66 -8.78 -9.43 -14.62
C ASP A 66 -7.68 -8.74 -15.46
N GLY A 67 -6.43 -8.82 -14.99
CA GLY A 67 -5.29 -8.22 -15.67
C GLY A 67 -5.19 -6.69 -15.55
N ASN A 68 -6.07 -6.07 -14.77
CA ASN A 68 -6.08 -4.64 -14.46
C ASN A 68 -5.93 -4.42 -12.97
N ILE A 69 -5.73 -3.16 -12.58
CA ILE A 69 -5.62 -2.75 -11.17
C ILE A 69 -6.71 -1.72 -10.90
N ILE A 70 -7.52 -1.98 -9.88
CA ILE A 70 -8.47 -0.99 -9.36
C ILE A 70 -7.79 -0.20 -8.28
N GLU A 71 -7.74 1.13 -8.46
CA GLU A 71 -7.04 2.07 -7.59
C GLU A 71 -7.92 3.25 -7.18
N LEU A 72 -7.67 3.81 -6.00
CA LEU A 72 -8.11 5.16 -5.65
C LEU A 72 -7.01 6.14 -6.05
N LYS A 73 -7.26 6.95 -7.08
CA LYS A 73 -6.34 7.97 -7.55
C LYS A 73 -6.36 9.20 -6.62
N GLY A 74 -5.23 9.93 -6.56
CA GLY A 74 -5.09 11.13 -5.73
C GLY A 74 -6.09 12.27 -5.99
N ASN A 75 -6.86 12.21 -7.08
CA ASN A 75 -7.98 13.13 -7.33
C ASN A 75 -9.34 12.60 -6.83
N GLY A 76 -9.35 11.47 -6.12
CA GLY A 76 -10.55 10.86 -5.55
C GLY A 76 -11.28 9.88 -6.47
N LEU A 77 -10.90 9.75 -7.73
CA LEU A 77 -11.53 8.80 -8.66
C LEU A 77 -11.06 7.37 -8.38
N ILE A 78 -12.01 6.45 -8.19
CA ILE A 78 -11.75 5.02 -8.18
C ILE A 78 -11.90 4.49 -9.60
N ARG A 79 -10.85 3.88 -10.13
CA ARG A 79 -10.79 3.45 -11.53
C ARG A 79 -10.04 2.14 -11.72
N GLY A 80 -10.35 1.41 -12.79
CA GLY A 80 -9.58 0.27 -13.28
C GLY A 80 -8.59 0.73 -14.36
N ILE A 81 -7.34 0.34 -14.25
CA ILE A 81 -6.27 0.69 -15.20
C ILE A 81 -5.35 -0.49 -15.46
N SER A 82 -4.68 -0.48 -16.62
CA SER A 82 -3.67 -1.49 -16.93
C SER A 82 -2.42 -1.34 -16.04
N PRO A 83 -1.61 -2.41 -15.87
CA PRO A 83 -0.37 -2.36 -15.12
C PRO A 83 0.59 -1.25 -15.58
N ASN A 84 0.73 -1.04 -16.88
CA ASN A 84 1.57 0.03 -17.43
C ASN A 84 1.06 1.42 -17.01
N ARG A 85 -0.25 1.64 -16.95
CA ARG A 85 -0.83 2.89 -16.49
C ARG A 85 -0.76 3.05 -14.97
N PHE A 86 -0.71 1.95 -14.23
CA PHE A 86 -0.49 1.98 -12.78
C PHE A 86 0.91 2.48 -12.43
N LEU A 87 1.92 2.20 -13.27
CA LEU A 87 3.29 2.69 -13.12
C LEU A 87 3.51 4.09 -13.72
N HIS A 88 2.63 4.53 -14.64
CA HIS A 88 2.79 5.81 -15.33
C HIS A 88 2.72 7.00 -14.35
N ASP A 89 3.61 7.96 -14.52
CA ASP A 89 3.78 9.13 -13.64
C ASP A 89 4.18 8.79 -12.19
N ARG A 90 4.82 7.62 -12.00
CA ARG A 90 5.38 7.18 -10.71
C ARG A 90 6.85 6.81 -10.87
N SER A 91 7.61 6.86 -9.78
CA SER A 91 9.04 6.51 -9.82
C SER A 91 9.30 4.99 -9.79
N GLY A 92 8.33 4.21 -9.32
CA GLY A 92 8.43 2.75 -9.30
C GLY A 92 8.26 2.16 -10.69
N GLU A 93 9.22 1.33 -11.11
CA GLU A 93 9.21 0.64 -12.40
C GLU A 93 8.62 -0.77 -12.31
N VAL A 94 8.36 -1.27 -11.10
CA VAL A 94 7.90 -2.63 -10.82
C VAL A 94 6.66 -2.60 -9.95
N ILE A 95 5.72 -3.47 -10.27
CA ILE A 95 4.55 -3.76 -9.43
C ILE A 95 4.87 -4.99 -8.58
N TYR A 96 4.55 -4.93 -7.31
CA TYR A 96 4.72 -6.02 -6.36
C TYR A 96 3.35 -6.52 -5.90
N VAL A 97 3.24 -7.82 -5.66
CA VAL A 97 2.03 -8.46 -5.11
C VAL A 97 2.31 -9.00 -3.73
N ALA A 98 1.37 -8.80 -2.80
CA ALA A 98 1.43 -9.32 -1.44
C ALA A 98 1.20 -10.83 -1.44
N CYS A 99 2.13 -11.59 -0.85
CA CYS A 99 2.10 -13.05 -0.79
C CYS A 99 2.35 -13.58 0.62
N ASP A 100 1.99 -14.84 0.84
CA ASP A 100 2.40 -15.64 1.99
C ASP A 100 3.86 -16.15 1.86
N ALA A 101 4.34 -16.90 2.85
CA ALA A 101 5.69 -17.50 2.86
C ALA A 101 5.91 -18.51 1.71
N ASN A 102 4.87 -19.06 1.13
CA ASN A 102 4.93 -19.96 -0.01
C ASN A 102 4.83 -19.24 -1.36
N SER A 103 4.78 -17.91 -1.34
CA SER A 103 4.57 -17.02 -2.50
C SER A 103 3.20 -17.16 -3.16
N ASN A 104 2.18 -17.57 -2.40
CA ASN A 104 0.80 -17.50 -2.87
C ASN A 104 0.28 -16.08 -2.61
N PRO A 105 -0.35 -15.42 -3.60
CA PRO A 105 -0.96 -14.12 -3.40
C PRO A 105 -2.01 -14.14 -2.29
N LEU A 106 -1.96 -13.13 -1.41
CA LEU A 106 -2.93 -12.96 -0.33
C LEU A 106 -4.22 -12.37 -0.89
N VAL A 107 -5.32 -13.10 -0.74
CA VAL A 107 -6.65 -12.71 -1.26
C VAL A 107 -7.71 -12.93 -0.20
N ALA A 108 -8.52 -11.91 0.04
CA ALA A 108 -9.68 -12.00 0.92
C ALA A 108 -10.97 -12.27 0.12
N ALA A 109 -11.86 -13.07 0.68
CA ALA A 109 -13.18 -13.27 0.11
C ALA A 109 -13.93 -11.93 -0.03
N GLY A 110 -14.54 -11.69 -1.18
CA GLY A 110 -15.28 -10.47 -1.49
C GLY A 110 -14.40 -9.25 -1.86
N ALA A 111 -13.07 -9.41 -1.97
CA ALA A 111 -12.19 -8.29 -2.31
C ALA A 111 -12.46 -7.75 -3.73
N VAL A 112 -12.68 -8.63 -4.69
CA VAL A 112 -13.03 -8.26 -6.08
C VAL A 112 -14.36 -7.53 -6.13
N GLU A 113 -15.38 -8.08 -5.51
CA GLU A 113 -16.73 -7.50 -5.50
C GLU A 113 -16.73 -6.10 -4.88
N ARG A 114 -16.02 -5.92 -3.76
CA ARG A 114 -15.87 -4.61 -3.12
C ARG A 114 -15.13 -3.61 -4.00
N ALA A 115 -14.03 -4.03 -4.64
CA ALA A 115 -13.28 -3.18 -5.55
C ALA A 115 -14.11 -2.77 -6.77
N VAL A 116 -14.77 -3.73 -7.43
CA VAL A 116 -15.59 -3.50 -8.63
C VAL A 116 -16.81 -2.62 -8.31
N SER A 117 -17.46 -2.82 -7.15
CA SER A 117 -18.63 -2.02 -6.75
C SER A 117 -18.32 -0.52 -6.58
N ARG A 118 -17.05 -0.17 -6.43
CA ARG A 118 -16.60 1.22 -6.27
C ARG A 118 -16.09 1.86 -7.57
N LEU A 119 -16.00 1.11 -8.66
CA LEU A 119 -15.54 1.65 -9.95
C LEU A 119 -16.36 2.86 -10.37
N TYR A 120 -15.67 3.86 -10.87
CA TYR A 120 -16.19 5.15 -11.35
C TYR A 120 -16.91 5.99 -10.26
N SER A 121 -16.77 5.61 -8.99
CA SER A 121 -17.17 6.49 -7.90
C SER A 121 -16.06 7.44 -7.51
N TYR A 122 -16.43 8.56 -6.87
CA TYR A 122 -15.50 9.50 -6.27
C TYR A 122 -15.52 9.34 -4.76
N SER A 123 -14.31 9.34 -4.18
CA SER A 123 -14.08 9.41 -2.75
C SER A 123 -13.24 10.65 -2.47
N GLU A 124 -13.62 11.47 -1.50
CA GLU A 124 -12.79 12.62 -1.14
C GLU A 124 -11.41 12.14 -0.68
N TYR A 125 -10.39 12.42 -1.52
CA TYR A 125 -9.03 11.96 -1.24
C TYR A 125 -8.38 12.83 -0.17
N ASP A 126 -7.88 12.20 0.86
CA ASP A 126 -7.11 12.81 1.95
C ASP A 126 -5.94 11.89 2.29
N VAL A 127 -4.71 12.39 2.21
CA VAL A 127 -3.49 11.60 2.42
C VAL A 127 -3.47 10.90 3.78
N ILE A 128 -4.12 11.48 4.78
CA ILE A 128 -4.13 10.96 6.15
C ILE A 128 -5.35 10.06 6.39
N LYS A 129 -6.54 10.49 5.94
CA LYS A 129 -7.81 9.87 6.35
C LYS A 129 -8.46 9.01 5.28
N ASN A 130 -8.13 9.22 4.00
CA ASN A 130 -8.77 8.52 2.89
C ASN A 130 -7.86 8.46 1.66
N ASN A 131 -6.95 7.53 1.65
CA ASN A 131 -5.92 7.35 0.63
C ASN A 131 -6.01 5.97 -0.05
N CYS A 132 -5.03 5.62 -0.89
CA CYS A 132 -4.98 4.35 -1.59
C CYS A 132 -4.88 3.13 -0.64
N HIS A 133 -4.23 3.28 0.52
CA HIS A 133 -4.12 2.19 1.51
C HIS A 133 -5.47 1.90 2.18
N ASN A 134 -6.24 2.94 2.49
CA ASN A 134 -7.60 2.80 3.02
C ASN A 134 -8.52 2.09 2.04
N PHE A 135 -8.44 2.44 0.76
CA PHE A 135 -9.21 1.79 -0.30
C PHE A 135 -8.83 0.31 -0.44
N ALA A 136 -7.53 -0.01 -0.48
CA ALA A 136 -7.05 -1.38 -0.55
C ALA A 136 -7.52 -2.19 0.67
N TRP A 137 -7.40 -1.62 1.88
CA TRP A 137 -7.88 -2.26 3.09
C TRP A 137 -9.39 -2.47 3.10
N TYR A 138 -10.17 -1.46 2.67
CA TYR A 138 -11.62 -1.63 2.50
C TYR A 138 -11.95 -2.81 1.57
N CYS A 139 -11.24 -2.96 0.46
CA CYS A 139 -11.46 -4.09 -0.43
C CYS A 139 -11.17 -5.43 0.25
N VAL A 140 -10.13 -5.51 1.07
CA VAL A 140 -9.72 -6.74 1.79
C VAL A 140 -10.65 -7.05 2.95
N SER A 141 -10.97 -6.08 3.78
CA SER A 141 -11.67 -6.28 5.07
C SER A 141 -13.18 -6.02 5.00
N GLY A 142 -13.61 -5.13 4.12
CA GLY A 142 -14.94 -4.54 4.12
C GLY A 142 -15.10 -3.38 5.11
N GLU A 143 -14.06 -3.01 5.82
CA GLU A 143 -14.08 -1.99 6.87
C GLU A 143 -13.47 -0.68 6.39
N ASN A 144 -14.06 0.45 6.77
CA ASN A 144 -13.49 1.78 6.55
C ASN A 144 -12.63 2.16 7.75
N VAL A 145 -11.33 1.91 7.65
CA VAL A 145 -10.33 2.25 8.68
C VAL A 145 -9.35 3.26 8.09
N SER A 146 -8.95 4.24 8.86
CA SER A 146 -7.94 5.22 8.43
C SER A 146 -6.55 4.61 8.59
N LEU A 147 -5.88 4.36 7.46
CA LEU A 147 -4.50 3.89 7.39
C LEU A 147 -3.67 4.95 6.64
N THR A 148 -2.80 5.64 7.36
CA THR A 148 -2.03 6.75 6.77
C THR A 148 -0.79 6.26 6.04
N ARG A 149 -0.19 5.16 6.53
CA ARG A 149 1.11 4.66 6.08
C ARG A 149 1.02 3.26 5.50
N PHE A 150 1.97 2.94 4.61
CA PHE A 150 2.13 1.60 4.06
C PHE A 150 2.42 0.55 5.16
N SER A 151 3.17 0.91 6.20
CA SER A 151 3.42 0.03 7.34
C SER A 151 2.15 -0.34 8.12
N GLU A 152 1.21 0.59 8.27
CA GLU A 152 -0.09 0.33 8.91
C GLU A 152 -0.96 -0.62 8.06
N LEU A 153 -0.93 -0.44 6.73
CA LEU A 153 -1.58 -1.38 5.81
C LEU A 153 -0.96 -2.78 5.91
N ASN A 154 0.38 -2.87 5.90
CA ASN A 154 1.08 -4.15 6.03
C ASN A 154 0.76 -4.84 7.35
N GLN A 155 0.76 -4.12 8.46
CA GLN A 155 0.37 -4.68 9.75
C GLN A 155 -1.06 -5.25 9.70
N SER A 156 -2.01 -4.49 9.18
CA SER A 156 -3.41 -4.93 9.06
C SER A 156 -3.56 -6.18 8.18
N ILE A 157 -2.81 -6.25 7.07
CA ILE A 157 -2.79 -7.42 6.19
C ILE A 157 -2.18 -8.63 6.93
N ALA A 158 -1.02 -8.46 7.57
CA ALA A 158 -0.33 -9.52 8.29
C ALA A 158 -1.20 -10.12 9.41
N GLU A 159 -1.88 -9.27 10.18
CA GLU A 159 -2.82 -9.68 11.23
C GLU A 159 -4.01 -10.44 10.65
N ARG A 160 -4.63 -9.93 9.58
CA ARG A 160 -5.81 -10.56 8.97
C ARG A 160 -5.53 -11.94 8.39
N PHE A 161 -4.38 -12.10 7.74
CA PHE A 161 -3.99 -13.38 7.12
C PHE A 161 -3.16 -14.27 8.05
N ASN A 162 -2.82 -13.76 9.25
CA ASN A 162 -1.98 -14.43 10.24
C ASN A 162 -0.66 -14.92 9.64
N THR A 163 0.00 -14.08 8.85
CA THR A 163 1.27 -14.37 8.18
C THR A 163 2.08 -13.10 7.96
N ALA A 164 3.40 -13.20 7.99
CA ALA A 164 4.25 -12.13 7.48
C ALA A 164 4.07 -12.00 5.96
N ILE A 165 4.16 -10.78 5.46
CA ILE A 165 3.96 -10.48 4.04
C ILE A 165 5.28 -10.62 3.29
N HIS A 166 5.20 -11.25 2.12
CA HIS A 166 6.27 -11.31 1.14
C HIS A 166 5.84 -10.55 -0.11
N TRP A 167 6.47 -9.42 -0.39
CA TRP A 167 6.24 -8.65 -1.60
C TRP A 167 7.10 -9.17 -2.74
N HIS A 168 6.47 -9.71 -3.77
CA HIS A 168 7.16 -10.26 -4.95
C HIS A 168 6.81 -9.47 -6.21
N PRO A 169 7.79 -9.30 -7.13
CA PRO A 169 7.52 -8.71 -8.44
C PRO A 169 6.41 -9.46 -9.18
N VAL A 170 5.49 -8.69 -9.78
CA VAL A 170 4.43 -9.26 -10.62
C VAL A 170 5.00 -9.78 -11.93
N SER A 171 4.63 -11.00 -12.31
CA SER A 171 4.82 -11.55 -13.65
C SER A 171 3.60 -11.20 -14.49
N LEU A 172 3.79 -10.35 -15.50
CA LEU A 172 2.78 -9.97 -16.48
C LEU A 172 2.84 -10.91 -17.68
#